data_a43de83783c8ec3b7e0a679d07710ed7
#
_entry.id   a43de83783c8ec3b7e0a679d07710ed7
#
_cell.length_a   1.000
_cell.length_b   1.000
_cell.length_c   1.000
_cell.angle_alpha   90.00
_cell.angle_beta   90.00
_cell.angle_gamma   90.00
#
_symmetry.space_group_name_H-M   'P 1'
#
loop_
_entity.id
_entity.type
_entity.pdbx_description
1 polymer ?
#
loop_
_entity_poly.entity_id
_entity_poly.type
_entity_poly.pdbx_seq_one_letter_code
_entity_poly.pdbx_strand_id
1 'polypeptide(L)'
;MSFGFLGIQFGFALQNANTSRIFETLGASVEDIPILWIAAPVTGLVVQPIIGYFSDKTWTKLGRRKPYFLIGAILSSICLFLMPNSPTLWIAAGTLWIMDASINISMEPFRAFVGDNLDEHQRTQGFAMQSFFIGLGAVLGSLLPYLFTNVFGISNTAPEGLIPDSVKWSFYVGGIVFISAVLWTVFHSKEYSPEELAAIEAKKRKNQHE
;
A
#
# COMPACT_ATOMS: atom_id res chain seq x y z
N MET A 1 12.23 -5.92 7.16
CA MET A 1 11.88 -6.11 5.74
C MET A 1 10.36 -6.09 5.55
N SER A 2 9.59 -7.03 6.08
CA SER A 2 8.13 -7.15 5.84
C SER A 2 7.24 -6.07 6.49
N PHE A 3 7.78 -5.22 7.35
CA PHE A 3 7.02 -4.20 8.08
C PHE A 3 6.28 -3.19 7.18
N GLY A 4 6.84 -2.87 6.00
CA GLY A 4 6.18 -1.98 5.04
C GLY A 4 4.82 -2.50 4.54
N PHE A 5 4.59 -3.82 4.55
CA PHE A 5 3.28 -4.39 4.24
C PHE A 5 2.18 -3.96 5.20
N LEU A 6 2.52 -3.73 6.47
CA LEU A 6 1.56 -3.20 7.44
C LEU A 6 1.02 -1.84 6.96
N GLY A 7 1.89 -0.93 6.54
CA GLY A 7 1.49 0.39 6.05
C GLY A 7 0.68 0.32 4.76
N ILE A 8 1.13 -0.48 3.79
CA ILE A 8 0.42 -0.68 2.51
C ILE A 8 -0.98 -1.23 2.77
N GLN A 9 -1.09 -2.27 3.59
CA GLN A 9 -2.37 -2.92 3.87
C GLN A 9 -3.28 -2.06 4.75
N PHE A 10 -2.70 -1.25 5.64
CA PHE A 10 -3.44 -0.28 6.43
C PHE A 10 -4.15 0.75 5.54
N GLY A 11 -3.43 1.35 4.58
CA GLY A 11 -4.01 2.28 3.61
C GLY A 11 -5.06 1.61 2.71
N PHE A 12 -4.78 0.40 2.24
CA PHE A 12 -5.70 -0.38 1.42
C PHE A 12 -6.99 -0.76 2.16
N ALA A 13 -6.90 -1.12 3.44
CA ALA A 13 -8.06 -1.43 4.27
C ALA A 13 -8.93 -0.19 4.52
N LEU A 14 -8.32 0.97 4.79
CA LEU A 14 -9.05 2.23 4.93
C LEU A 14 -9.79 2.60 3.66
N GLN A 15 -9.16 2.48 2.51
CA GLN A 15 -9.78 2.69 1.22
C GLN A 15 -10.99 1.78 1.06
N ASN A 16 -10.83 0.47 1.21
CA ASN A 16 -11.91 -0.50 1.02
C ASN A 16 -13.08 -0.29 2.00
N ALA A 17 -12.80 0.06 3.24
CA ALA A 17 -13.84 0.23 4.26
C ALA A 17 -14.64 1.53 4.11
N ASN A 18 -14.07 2.59 3.52
CA ASN A 18 -14.65 3.92 3.62
C ASN A 18 -14.93 4.62 2.30
N THR A 19 -14.35 4.18 1.18
CA THR A 19 -14.48 4.88 -0.11
C THR A 19 -15.93 4.90 -0.61
N SER A 20 -16.66 3.79 -0.49
CA SER A 20 -18.09 3.76 -0.87
C SER A 20 -18.90 4.79 -0.09
N ARG A 21 -18.64 4.91 1.21
CA ARG A 21 -19.27 5.93 2.06
C ARG A 21 -18.92 7.36 1.63
N ILE A 22 -17.67 7.59 1.22
CA ILE A 22 -17.26 8.89 0.67
C ILE A 22 -18.02 9.19 -0.61
N PHE A 23 -18.14 8.22 -1.52
CA PHE A 23 -18.90 8.37 -2.75
C PHE A 23 -20.37 8.66 -2.53
N GLU A 24 -21.04 7.91 -1.64
CA GLU A 24 -22.44 8.15 -1.25
C GLU A 24 -22.62 9.55 -0.66
N THR A 25 -21.71 9.98 0.23
CA THR A 25 -21.74 11.32 0.82
C THR A 25 -21.61 12.41 -0.24
N LEU A 26 -20.85 12.17 -1.32
CA LEU A 26 -20.67 13.10 -2.43
C LEU A 26 -21.74 12.97 -3.53
N GLY A 27 -22.81 12.21 -3.27
CA GLY A 27 -23.99 12.13 -4.13
C GLY A 27 -23.98 10.97 -5.14
N ALA A 28 -23.11 9.95 -4.97
CA ALA A 28 -23.21 8.74 -5.77
C ALA A 28 -24.45 7.93 -5.39
N SER A 29 -25.19 7.43 -6.38
CA SER A 29 -26.22 6.44 -6.13
C SER A 29 -25.59 5.08 -5.81
N VAL A 30 -26.31 4.23 -5.07
CA VAL A 30 -25.85 2.87 -4.76
C VAL A 30 -25.56 2.07 -6.03
N GLU A 31 -26.28 2.35 -7.11
CA GLU A 31 -26.14 1.71 -8.41
C GLU A 31 -24.85 2.11 -9.14
N ASP A 32 -24.32 3.32 -8.87
CA ASP A 32 -23.09 3.84 -9.49
C ASP A 32 -21.81 3.31 -8.80
N ILE A 33 -21.89 2.90 -7.54
CA ILE A 33 -20.75 2.47 -6.75
C ILE A 33 -19.94 1.35 -7.42
N PRO A 34 -20.55 0.28 -7.97
CA PRO A 34 -19.79 -0.78 -8.64
C PRO A 34 -18.95 -0.27 -9.83
N ILE A 35 -19.46 0.73 -10.57
CA ILE A 35 -18.75 1.33 -11.71
C ILE A 35 -17.58 2.16 -11.21
N LEU A 36 -17.74 2.89 -10.11
CA LEU A 36 -16.66 3.67 -9.49
C LEU A 36 -15.52 2.79 -8.96
N TRP A 37 -15.84 1.57 -8.49
CA TRP A 37 -14.87 0.58 -8.02
C TRP A 37 -14.14 -0.20 -9.12
N ILE A 38 -14.46 0.01 -10.39
CA ILE A 38 -13.76 -0.63 -11.52
C ILE A 38 -12.27 -0.25 -11.57
N ALA A 39 -11.89 0.83 -10.89
CA ALA A 39 -10.51 1.27 -10.76
C ALA A 39 -9.60 0.15 -10.22
N ALA A 40 -10.01 -0.54 -9.15
CA ALA A 40 -9.19 -1.55 -8.49
C ALA A 40 -8.80 -2.73 -9.40
N PRO A 41 -9.73 -3.45 -10.08
CA PRO A 41 -9.34 -4.52 -10.96
C PRO A 41 -8.59 -4.03 -12.21
N VAL A 42 -8.91 -2.87 -12.75
CA VAL A 42 -8.24 -2.34 -13.95
C VAL A 42 -6.81 -1.93 -13.62
N THR A 43 -6.58 -1.20 -12.54
CA THR A 43 -5.22 -0.81 -12.13
C THR A 43 -4.39 -2.04 -11.73
N GLY A 44 -4.96 -3.02 -11.05
CA GLY A 44 -4.31 -4.29 -10.75
C GLY A 44 -3.86 -5.02 -12.02
N LEU A 45 -4.74 -5.15 -12.98
CA LEU A 45 -4.46 -5.84 -14.24
C LEU A 45 -3.39 -5.13 -15.10
N VAL A 46 -3.41 -3.81 -15.13
CA VAL A 46 -2.53 -3.01 -16.01
C VAL A 46 -1.23 -2.62 -15.30
N VAL A 47 -1.32 -2.09 -14.07
CA VAL A 47 -0.16 -1.50 -13.39
C VAL A 47 0.79 -2.57 -12.87
N GLN A 48 0.28 -3.68 -12.32
CA GLN A 48 1.15 -4.72 -11.72
C GLN A 48 2.13 -5.32 -12.73
N PRO A 49 1.73 -5.78 -13.94
CA PRO A 49 2.69 -6.33 -14.92
C PRO A 49 3.71 -5.30 -15.39
N ILE A 50 3.26 -4.05 -15.62
CA ILE A 50 4.12 -2.97 -16.08
C ILE A 50 5.19 -2.67 -15.03
N ILE A 51 4.78 -2.48 -13.79
CA ILE A 51 5.70 -2.15 -12.69
C ILE A 51 6.59 -3.35 -12.34
N GLY A 52 6.07 -4.57 -12.36
CA GLY A 52 6.86 -5.78 -12.22
C GLY A 52 8.01 -5.81 -13.21
N TYR A 53 7.69 -5.65 -14.50
CA TYR A 53 8.70 -5.64 -15.57
C TYR A 53 9.75 -4.53 -15.42
N PHE A 54 9.31 -3.30 -15.14
CA PHE A 54 10.25 -2.19 -14.98
C PHE A 54 11.09 -2.32 -13.71
N SER A 55 10.50 -2.73 -12.60
CA SER A 55 11.22 -2.92 -11.33
C SER A 55 12.27 -4.03 -11.41
N ASP A 56 12.10 -5.01 -12.30
CA ASP A 56 13.10 -6.06 -12.54
C ASP A 56 14.31 -5.57 -13.33
N LYS A 57 14.14 -4.57 -14.19
CA LYS A 57 15.18 -4.06 -15.09
C LYS A 57 15.90 -2.80 -14.60
N THR A 58 15.27 -2.06 -13.68
CA THR A 58 15.82 -0.81 -13.18
C THR A 58 16.83 -1.08 -12.08
N TRP A 59 17.97 -0.37 -12.11
CA TRP A 59 18.90 -0.32 -11.01
C TRP A 59 19.23 1.13 -10.69
N THR A 60 19.02 1.54 -9.43
CA THR A 60 19.31 2.89 -8.96
C THR A 60 20.21 2.86 -7.73
N LYS A 61 20.62 4.06 -7.26
CA LYS A 61 21.41 4.19 -6.01
C LYS A 61 20.66 3.67 -4.76
N LEU A 62 19.32 3.59 -4.80
CA LEU A 62 18.49 3.03 -3.73
C LEU A 62 18.29 1.52 -3.86
N GLY A 63 18.66 0.95 -4.98
CA GLY A 63 18.41 -0.45 -5.33
C GLY A 63 17.51 -0.59 -6.56
N ARG A 64 16.99 -1.79 -6.79
CA ARG A 64 16.16 -2.16 -7.92
C ARG A 64 14.68 -1.86 -7.64
N ARG A 65 14.15 -2.38 -6.54
CA ARG A 65 12.72 -2.37 -6.20
C ARG A 65 12.32 -1.23 -5.28
N LYS A 66 13.22 -0.78 -4.39
CA LYS A 66 12.96 0.27 -3.40
C LYS A 66 12.43 1.58 -3.99
N PRO A 67 12.93 2.10 -5.12
CA PRO A 67 12.40 3.33 -5.69
C PRO A 67 10.92 3.25 -6.04
N TYR A 68 10.48 2.11 -6.57
CA TYR A 68 9.09 1.91 -7.00
C TYR A 68 8.14 1.90 -5.81
N PHE A 69 8.43 1.07 -4.78
CA PHE A 69 7.52 1.05 -3.64
C PHE A 69 7.59 2.33 -2.80
N LEU A 70 8.69 3.07 -2.84
CA LEU A 70 8.76 4.39 -2.23
C LEU A 70 7.90 5.42 -2.98
N ILE A 71 8.00 5.48 -4.31
CA ILE A 71 7.17 6.38 -5.13
C ILE A 71 5.69 6.03 -4.96
N GLY A 72 5.34 4.74 -5.04
CA GLY A 72 3.99 4.29 -4.81
C GLY A 72 3.46 4.68 -3.43
N ALA A 73 4.28 4.55 -2.38
CA ALA A 73 3.91 4.95 -1.02
C ALA A 73 3.70 6.46 -0.87
N ILE A 74 4.54 7.28 -1.48
CA ILE A 74 4.39 8.75 -1.47
C ILE A 74 3.07 9.13 -2.16
N LEU A 75 2.83 8.62 -3.36
CA LEU A 75 1.61 8.93 -4.12
C LEU A 75 0.36 8.44 -3.39
N SER A 76 0.36 7.20 -2.86
CA SER A 76 -0.76 6.66 -2.09
C SER A 76 -1.04 7.47 -0.84
N SER A 77 0.01 7.91 -0.12
CA SER A 77 -0.15 8.74 1.07
C SER A 77 -0.76 10.10 0.74
N ILE A 78 -0.32 10.73 -0.36
CA ILE A 78 -0.93 11.98 -0.85
C ILE A 78 -2.41 11.74 -1.19
N CYS A 79 -2.75 10.65 -1.88
CA CYS A 79 -4.14 10.32 -2.19
C CYS A 79 -4.98 10.07 -0.93
N LEU A 80 -4.42 9.44 0.10
CA LEU A 80 -5.09 9.26 1.40
C LEU A 80 -5.38 10.61 2.08
N PHE A 81 -4.56 11.63 1.90
CA PHE A 81 -4.87 12.99 2.37
C PHE A 81 -5.90 13.69 1.50
N LEU A 82 -5.88 13.48 0.18
CA LEU A 82 -6.79 14.16 -0.75
C LEU A 82 -8.19 13.57 -0.73
N MET A 83 -8.31 12.25 -0.63
CA MET A 83 -9.58 11.51 -0.76
C MET A 83 -10.69 12.05 0.18
N PRO A 84 -10.45 12.20 1.50
CA PRO A 84 -11.50 12.68 2.41
C PRO A 84 -11.76 14.20 2.32
N ASN A 85 -10.98 14.92 1.53
CA ASN A 85 -11.16 16.35 1.27
C ASN A 85 -11.67 16.63 -0.14
N SER A 86 -12.11 15.61 -0.87
CA SER A 86 -12.59 15.76 -2.23
C SER A 86 -13.90 16.58 -2.25
N PRO A 87 -13.94 17.68 -3.02
CA PRO A 87 -15.12 18.57 -3.07
C PRO A 87 -16.24 18.01 -3.94
N THR A 88 -15.95 17.04 -4.82
CA THR A 88 -16.92 16.44 -5.74
C THR A 88 -16.67 14.96 -5.92
N LEU A 89 -17.71 14.23 -6.33
CA LEU A 89 -17.64 12.79 -6.62
C LEU A 89 -16.57 12.47 -7.67
N TRP A 90 -16.45 13.27 -8.72
CA TRP A 90 -15.49 13.01 -9.81
C TRP A 90 -14.04 13.18 -9.37
N ILE A 91 -13.77 14.10 -8.46
CA ILE A 91 -12.43 14.27 -7.86
C ILE A 91 -12.12 13.09 -6.95
N ALA A 92 -13.08 12.65 -6.15
CA ALA A 92 -12.93 11.46 -5.32
C ALA A 92 -12.68 10.19 -6.16
N ALA A 93 -13.44 10.00 -7.24
CA ALA A 93 -13.26 8.89 -8.17
C ALA A 93 -11.88 8.93 -8.85
N GLY A 94 -11.45 10.08 -9.36
CA GLY A 94 -10.10 10.26 -9.92
C GLY A 94 -8.99 9.98 -8.89
N THR A 95 -9.17 10.44 -7.67
CA THR A 95 -8.24 10.16 -6.55
C THR A 95 -8.18 8.66 -6.24
N LEU A 96 -9.32 7.94 -6.30
CA LEU A 96 -9.35 6.48 -6.15
C LEU A 96 -8.49 5.79 -7.22
N TRP A 97 -8.63 6.17 -8.49
CA TRP A 97 -7.84 5.61 -9.58
C TRP A 97 -6.33 5.79 -9.36
N ILE A 98 -5.92 7.00 -8.96
CA ILE A 98 -4.51 7.30 -8.68
C ILE A 98 -4.05 6.51 -7.45
N MET A 99 -4.87 6.42 -6.42
CA MET A 99 -4.55 5.70 -5.18
C MET A 99 -4.39 4.20 -5.43
N ASP A 100 -5.32 3.57 -6.16
CA ASP A 100 -5.22 2.15 -6.53
C ASP A 100 -3.98 1.86 -7.38
N ALA A 101 -3.72 2.68 -8.40
CA ALA A 101 -2.51 2.56 -9.20
C ALA A 101 -1.24 2.68 -8.34
N SER A 102 -1.21 3.66 -7.43
CA SER A 102 -0.08 3.93 -6.54
C SER A 102 0.16 2.82 -5.52
N ILE A 103 -0.91 2.25 -4.97
CA ILE A 103 -0.83 1.08 -4.08
C ILE A 103 -0.23 -0.12 -4.84
N ASN A 104 -0.67 -0.37 -6.09
CA ASN A 104 -0.12 -1.43 -6.92
C ASN A 104 1.36 -1.18 -7.28
N ILE A 105 1.74 0.08 -7.57
CA ILE A 105 3.15 0.48 -7.79
C ILE A 105 4.00 0.16 -6.55
N SER A 106 3.46 0.33 -5.35
CA SER A 106 4.17 0.01 -4.10
C SER A 106 4.18 -1.49 -3.83
N MET A 107 3.03 -2.15 -3.94
CA MET A 107 2.81 -3.51 -3.47
C MET A 107 3.54 -4.56 -4.30
N GLU A 108 3.55 -4.44 -5.63
CA GLU A 108 4.10 -5.46 -6.52
C GLU A 108 5.61 -5.62 -6.35
N PRO A 109 6.44 -4.56 -6.47
CA PRO A 109 7.87 -4.69 -6.23
C PRO A 109 8.20 -5.08 -4.79
N PHE A 110 7.35 -4.71 -3.82
CA PHE A 110 7.54 -5.05 -2.42
C PHE A 110 7.37 -6.55 -2.17
N ARG A 111 6.40 -7.21 -2.81
CA ARG A 111 6.22 -8.67 -2.75
C ARG A 111 7.46 -9.39 -3.29
N ALA A 112 7.92 -8.98 -4.45
CA ALA A 112 9.10 -9.56 -5.06
C ALA A 112 10.38 -9.29 -4.25
N PHE A 113 10.50 -8.12 -3.61
CA PHE A 113 11.62 -7.75 -2.75
C PHE A 113 11.82 -8.75 -1.59
N VAL A 114 10.75 -9.22 -0.97
CA VAL A 114 10.84 -10.25 0.09
C VAL A 114 11.36 -11.56 -0.46
N GLY A 115 10.87 -11.99 -1.63
CA GLY A 115 11.33 -13.22 -2.28
C GLY A 115 12.79 -13.17 -2.74
N ASP A 116 13.24 -12.03 -3.26
CA ASP A 116 14.59 -11.85 -3.80
C ASP A 116 15.67 -11.80 -2.71
N ASN A 117 15.36 -11.26 -1.54
CA ASN A 117 16.35 -11.01 -0.47
C ASN A 117 16.43 -12.13 0.57
N LEU A 118 15.62 -13.18 0.46
CA LEU A 118 15.61 -14.28 1.42
C LEU A 118 16.10 -15.58 0.78
N ASP A 119 16.90 -16.34 1.56
CA ASP A 119 17.29 -17.69 1.19
C ASP A 119 16.06 -18.62 1.13
N GLU A 120 16.15 -19.71 0.35
CA GLU A 120 15.03 -20.66 0.18
C GLU A 120 14.45 -21.14 1.51
N HIS A 121 15.32 -21.45 2.49
CA HIS A 121 14.90 -21.87 3.84
C HIS A 121 14.17 -20.77 4.62
N GLN A 122 14.43 -19.50 4.31
CA GLN A 122 13.82 -18.34 4.99
C GLN A 122 12.59 -17.79 4.25
N ARG A 123 12.39 -18.16 3.00
CA ARG A 123 11.27 -17.64 2.18
C ARG A 123 9.91 -17.92 2.80
N THR A 124 9.69 -19.14 3.30
CA THR A 124 8.44 -19.51 3.97
C THR A 124 8.16 -18.63 5.18
N GLN A 125 9.16 -18.37 6.03
CA GLN A 125 9.03 -17.48 7.17
C GLN A 125 8.84 -16.02 6.75
N GLY A 126 9.53 -15.58 5.69
CA GLY A 126 9.39 -14.25 5.11
C GLY A 126 7.97 -13.98 4.63
N PHE A 127 7.39 -14.91 3.88
CA PHE A 127 6.01 -14.79 3.41
C PHE A 127 4.98 -14.94 4.54
N ALA A 128 5.26 -15.77 5.56
CA ALA A 128 4.41 -15.84 6.75
C ALA A 128 4.39 -14.51 7.51
N MET A 129 5.55 -13.88 7.71
CA MET A 129 5.65 -12.54 8.31
C MET A 129 4.98 -11.47 7.45
N GLN A 130 5.10 -11.56 6.13
CA GLN A 130 4.37 -10.69 5.21
C GLN A 130 2.86 -10.82 5.41
N SER A 131 2.33 -12.05 5.43
CA SER A 131 0.91 -12.32 5.64
C SER A 131 0.43 -11.85 7.02
N PHE A 132 1.26 -11.99 8.04
CA PHE A 132 0.98 -11.45 9.38
C PHE A 132 0.82 -9.92 9.35
N PHE A 133 1.75 -9.20 8.75
CA PHE A 133 1.68 -7.73 8.67
C PHE A 133 0.53 -7.25 7.75
N ILE A 134 0.21 -7.99 6.71
CA ILE A 134 -0.98 -7.75 5.88
C ILE A 134 -2.25 -7.84 6.73
N GLY A 135 -2.42 -8.95 7.47
CA GLY A 135 -3.58 -9.15 8.34
C GLY A 135 -3.67 -8.10 9.45
N LEU A 136 -2.55 -7.81 10.11
CA LEU A 136 -2.50 -6.78 11.16
C LEU A 136 -2.85 -5.39 10.62
N GLY A 137 -2.29 -5.02 9.48
CA GLY A 137 -2.59 -3.74 8.81
C GLY A 137 -4.06 -3.62 8.42
N ALA A 138 -4.66 -4.71 7.90
CA ALA A 138 -6.07 -4.76 7.53
C ALA A 138 -6.98 -4.56 8.74
N VAL A 139 -6.71 -5.26 9.85
CA VAL A 139 -7.49 -5.14 11.08
C VAL A 139 -7.38 -3.73 11.66
N LEU A 140 -6.16 -3.22 11.83
CA LEU A 140 -5.94 -1.90 12.41
C LEU A 140 -6.54 -0.78 11.53
N GLY A 141 -6.37 -0.86 10.21
CA GLY A 141 -6.93 0.11 9.27
C GLY A 141 -8.46 0.13 9.30
N SER A 142 -9.08 -1.04 9.31
CA SER A 142 -10.55 -1.16 9.36
C SER A 142 -11.15 -0.72 10.70
N LEU A 143 -10.43 -0.90 11.81
CA LEU A 143 -10.86 -0.48 13.14
C LEU A 143 -10.74 1.02 13.39
N LEU A 144 -9.93 1.73 12.63
CA LEU A 144 -9.54 3.10 12.95
C LEU A 144 -10.72 4.08 13.02
N PRO A 145 -11.69 4.09 12.07
CA PRO A 145 -12.87 4.96 12.19
C PRO A 145 -13.72 4.66 13.43
N TYR A 146 -13.82 3.37 13.79
CA TYR A 146 -14.53 2.96 15.00
C TYR A 146 -13.83 3.49 16.27
N LEU A 147 -12.50 3.38 16.34
CA LEU A 147 -11.72 3.89 17.48
C LEU A 147 -11.86 5.41 17.60
N PHE A 148 -11.79 6.14 16.49
CA PHE A 148 -11.98 7.59 16.52
C PHE A 148 -13.36 7.99 17.01
N THR A 149 -14.39 7.25 16.64
CA THR A 149 -15.77 7.54 17.09
C THR A 149 -15.98 7.15 18.55
N ASN A 150 -15.64 5.93 18.93
CA ASN A 150 -16.08 5.35 20.20
C ASN A 150 -15.09 5.56 21.35
N VAL A 151 -13.81 5.76 21.05
CA VAL A 151 -12.75 5.97 22.07
C VAL A 151 -12.39 7.46 22.16
N PHE A 152 -12.21 8.12 21.03
CA PHE A 152 -11.79 9.53 20.99
C PHE A 152 -12.96 10.52 20.86
N GLY A 153 -14.21 10.05 20.71
CA GLY A 153 -15.39 10.90 20.65
C GLY A 153 -15.49 11.78 19.39
N ILE A 154 -14.74 11.45 18.33
CA ILE A 154 -14.77 12.19 17.07
C ILE A 154 -16.07 11.87 16.32
N SER A 155 -16.75 12.90 15.82
CA SER A 155 -18.03 12.76 15.13
C SER A 155 -17.92 11.82 13.92
N ASN A 156 -18.84 10.85 13.87
CA ASN A 156 -19.03 9.95 12.72
C ASN A 156 -20.18 10.40 11.81
N THR A 157 -20.78 11.56 12.12
CA THR A 157 -21.85 12.19 11.33
C THR A 157 -21.39 13.56 10.86
N ALA A 158 -21.84 13.96 9.68
CA ALA A 158 -21.59 15.28 9.11
C ALA A 158 -22.84 15.74 8.38
N PRO A 159 -23.01 17.06 8.13
CA PRO A 159 -24.05 17.58 7.24
C PRO A 159 -23.97 16.93 5.84
N GLU A 160 -25.09 16.98 5.12
CA GLU A 160 -25.14 16.46 3.74
C GLU A 160 -24.04 17.04 2.87
N GLY A 161 -23.39 16.18 2.11
CA GLY A 161 -22.26 16.56 1.24
C GLY A 161 -20.90 16.73 1.94
N LEU A 162 -20.83 16.53 3.27
CA LEU A 162 -19.57 16.61 4.02
C LEU A 162 -19.18 15.24 4.59
N ILE A 163 -17.90 14.91 4.41
CA ILE A 163 -17.34 13.67 4.91
C ILE A 163 -17.11 13.77 6.42
N PRO A 164 -17.54 12.78 7.24
CA PRO A 164 -17.36 12.80 8.69
C PRO A 164 -15.90 12.91 9.13
N ASP A 165 -15.67 13.60 10.23
CA ASP A 165 -14.31 13.85 10.74
C ASP A 165 -13.61 12.55 11.17
N SER A 166 -14.34 11.54 11.68
CA SER A 166 -13.78 10.22 11.98
C SER A 166 -13.14 9.55 10.75
N VAL A 167 -13.75 9.70 9.58
CA VAL A 167 -13.21 9.20 8.31
C VAL A 167 -12.01 10.02 7.88
N LYS A 168 -12.08 11.36 7.93
CA LYS A 168 -10.96 12.24 7.58
C LYS A 168 -9.71 11.92 8.39
N TRP A 169 -9.83 11.88 9.71
CA TRP A 169 -8.72 11.56 10.60
C TRP A 169 -8.16 10.16 10.37
N SER A 170 -9.04 9.18 10.07
CA SER A 170 -8.60 7.82 9.73
C SER A 170 -7.71 7.81 8.49
N PHE A 171 -8.09 8.53 7.45
CA PHE A 171 -7.31 8.64 6.23
C PHE A 171 -5.98 9.37 6.44
N TYR A 172 -5.97 10.44 7.23
CA TYR A 172 -4.73 11.17 7.55
C TYR A 172 -3.73 10.30 8.31
N VAL A 173 -4.20 9.61 9.35
CA VAL A 173 -3.36 8.65 10.09
C VAL A 173 -2.92 7.52 9.17
N GLY A 174 -3.81 7.02 8.30
CA GLY A 174 -3.48 6.00 7.31
C GLY A 174 -2.36 6.42 6.37
N GLY A 175 -2.39 7.64 5.86
CA GLY A 175 -1.32 8.20 5.01
C GLY A 175 0.02 8.28 5.74
N ILE A 176 0.01 8.74 7.00
CA ILE A 176 1.22 8.81 7.84
C ILE A 176 1.77 7.41 8.13
N VAL A 177 0.91 6.46 8.50
CA VAL A 177 1.31 5.07 8.78
C VAL A 177 1.89 4.42 7.53
N PHE A 178 1.25 4.62 6.38
CA PHE A 178 1.69 4.05 5.10
C PHE A 178 3.11 4.52 4.77
N ILE A 179 3.30 5.82 4.68
CA ILE A 179 4.62 6.35 4.29
C ILE A 179 5.69 6.03 5.32
N SER A 180 5.38 6.08 6.61
CA SER A 180 6.33 5.78 7.69
C SER A 180 6.78 4.33 7.67
N ALA A 181 5.87 3.38 7.48
CA ALA A 181 6.19 1.95 7.41
C ALA A 181 7.07 1.61 6.19
N VAL A 182 6.77 2.24 5.04
CA VAL A 182 7.57 2.05 3.83
C VAL A 182 8.94 2.70 3.97
N LEU A 183 9.03 3.92 4.47
CA LEU A 183 10.31 4.60 4.74
C LEU A 183 11.18 3.79 5.70
N TRP A 184 10.59 3.29 6.78
CA TRP A 184 11.31 2.39 7.69
C TRP A 184 11.93 1.21 6.96
N THR A 185 11.16 0.57 6.09
CA THR A 185 11.65 -0.58 5.32
C THR A 185 12.73 -0.16 4.32
N VAL A 186 12.58 0.96 3.62
CA VAL A 186 13.58 1.47 2.66
C VAL A 186 14.93 1.69 3.34
N PHE A 187 14.93 2.31 4.51
CA PHE A 187 16.17 2.66 5.21
C PHE A 187 16.81 1.51 5.98
N HIS A 188 16.01 0.56 6.49
CA HIS A 188 16.49 -0.54 7.32
C HIS A 188 16.67 -1.88 6.59
N SER A 189 16.35 -1.95 5.30
CA SER A 189 16.55 -3.16 4.50
C SER A 189 17.65 -2.94 3.48
N LYS A 190 18.49 -3.96 3.27
CA LYS A 190 19.45 -3.98 2.16
C LYS A 190 18.80 -4.60 0.92
N GLU A 191 19.20 -4.15 -0.24
CA GLU A 191 18.95 -4.79 -1.51
C GLU A 191 20.31 -5.09 -2.14
N TYR A 192 20.55 -6.35 -2.51
CA TYR A 192 21.83 -6.79 -3.04
C TYR A 192 21.90 -6.48 -4.53
N SER A 193 23.06 -5.99 -4.98
CA SER A 193 23.31 -5.80 -6.41
C SER A 193 23.35 -7.14 -7.15
N PRO A 194 23.11 -7.16 -8.47
CA PRO A 194 23.27 -8.39 -9.27
C PRO A 194 24.65 -9.03 -9.12
N GLU A 195 25.70 -8.20 -8.98
CA GLU A 195 27.07 -8.65 -8.77
C GLU A 195 27.26 -9.28 -7.38
N GLU A 196 26.70 -8.67 -6.35
CA GLU A 196 26.71 -9.22 -4.98
C GLU A 196 25.93 -10.54 -4.89
N LEU A 197 24.75 -10.62 -5.53
CA LEU A 197 23.96 -11.86 -5.60
C LEU A 197 24.74 -12.97 -6.30
N ALA A 198 25.36 -12.70 -7.44
CA ALA A 198 26.21 -13.65 -8.16
C ALA A 198 27.40 -14.12 -7.31
N ALA A 199 28.04 -13.22 -6.56
CA ALA A 199 29.15 -13.55 -5.66
C ALA A 199 28.69 -14.43 -4.48
N ILE A 200 27.51 -14.15 -3.90
CA ILE A 200 26.91 -14.95 -2.82
C ILE A 200 26.57 -16.35 -3.32
N GLU A 201 25.96 -16.48 -4.51
CA GLU A 201 25.64 -17.77 -5.11
C GLU A 201 26.89 -18.59 -5.43
N ALA A 202 27.93 -17.96 -5.99
CA ALA A 202 29.20 -18.62 -6.26
C ALA A 202 29.87 -19.15 -4.98
N LYS A 203 29.77 -18.38 -3.88
CA LYS A 203 30.29 -18.80 -2.58
C LYS A 203 29.50 -19.96 -1.98
N LYS A 204 28.18 -19.96 -2.13
CA LYS A 204 27.32 -21.07 -1.68
C LYS A 204 27.61 -22.37 -2.43
N ARG A 205 27.80 -22.32 -3.76
CA ARG A 205 28.14 -23.49 -4.57
C ARG A 205 29.48 -24.10 -4.15
N LYS A 206 30.47 -23.28 -3.81
CA LYS A 206 31.77 -23.78 -3.30
C LYS A 206 31.63 -24.54 -1.98
N ASN A 207 30.82 -24.01 -1.04
CA ASN A 207 30.64 -24.62 0.28
C ASN A 207 29.75 -25.89 0.25
N GLN A 208 29.04 -26.17 -0.84
CA GLN A 208 28.25 -27.40 -1.01
C GLN A 208 29.06 -28.54 -1.64
N HIS A 209 30.25 -28.26 -2.15
CA HIS A 209 31.16 -29.21 -2.76
C HIS A 209 32.37 -29.56 -1.89
N GLU A 210 32.49 -28.98 -0.70
CA GLU A 210 33.40 -29.35 0.40
C GLU A 210 32.64 -30.16 1.47
#